data_ed77bc62beb8d0477bc4476e265a56ae
#
_entry.id   ed77bc62beb8d0477bc4476e265a56ae
#
_cell.length_a   1.000
_cell.length_b   1.000
_cell.length_c   1.000
_cell.angle_alpha   90.00
_cell.angle_beta   90.00
_cell.angle_gamma   90.00
#
_symmetry.space_group_name_H-M   'P 1'
#
loop_
_entity.id
_entity.type
_entity.pdbx_description
1 polymer ?
#
loop_
_entity_poly.entity_id
_entity_poly.type
_entity_poly.pdbx_seq_one_letter_code
_entity_poly.pdbx_strand_id
1 'polypeptide(L)'
;MDALTWITAGSLAAWVWLLFGQGLFWRTDVRLPPRVPPGQWPSVAIVVPARDEAEALRSSLPSLLAQDYPGRAEIFLVDDGSTDGTGELARALAEEHGGLSLTVDSPGEPQPGWTGKLWAVRHGMALARARTDAQYYLLTDADIAHAPDSLRELVSAAWSGELDLVSQMARLRVAAFWERLIVPAFVYFFAQLYPFRRINRPGARTTAAAGGCVLLRREAAERAGVPERIRGAVIDDVALARAVRRAGGRIWLGLADRVHSVRPYPGLGPLWRMVSRSAYAQLRHRPLVMAGTVAGLAVVYLVPPVAVVAGALTGDVVPLVAGAAAWAVMAGTFVPMLRYYRQPPALAVVLPFTALLYLLMTVDSAVQHYRGRGAAWKGRTYARPEAAP
;
A
#
# COMPACT_ATOMS: atom_id res chain seq x y z
N MET A 1 -2.20 -43.08 7.26
CA MET A 1 -2.21 -41.72 6.67
C MET A 1 -0.78 -41.25 6.63
N ASP A 2 -0.31 -40.90 5.48
CA ASP A 2 1.05 -40.43 5.27
C ASP A 2 1.22 -38.93 5.62
N ALA A 3 2.45 -38.43 5.59
CA ALA A 3 2.77 -37.04 5.93
C ALA A 3 2.07 -36.05 4.97
N LEU A 4 1.90 -36.39 3.71
CA LEU A 4 1.23 -35.55 2.72
C LEU A 4 -0.24 -35.32 3.08
N THR A 5 -0.94 -36.36 3.51
CA THR A 5 -2.33 -36.29 3.96
C THR A 5 -2.52 -35.31 5.11
N TRP A 6 -1.65 -35.40 6.15
CA TRP A 6 -1.73 -34.48 7.30
C TRP A 6 -1.41 -33.03 6.93
N ILE A 7 -0.38 -32.81 6.12
CA ILE A 7 0.00 -31.47 5.67
C ILE A 7 -1.12 -30.86 4.80
N THR A 8 -1.75 -31.67 3.93
CA THR A 8 -2.87 -31.22 3.10
C THR A 8 -4.10 -30.88 3.93
N ALA A 9 -4.43 -31.70 4.93
CA ALA A 9 -5.50 -31.41 5.87
C ALA A 9 -5.25 -30.10 6.65
N GLY A 10 -4.00 -29.87 7.08
CA GLY A 10 -3.58 -28.62 7.70
C GLY A 10 -3.72 -27.41 6.77
N SER A 11 -3.38 -27.56 5.48
CA SER A 11 -3.56 -26.52 4.47
C SER A 11 -5.05 -26.21 4.25
N LEU A 12 -5.90 -27.23 4.15
CA LEU A 12 -7.35 -27.04 4.03
C LEU A 12 -7.93 -26.33 5.25
N ALA A 13 -7.54 -26.74 6.46
CA ALA A 13 -7.95 -26.07 7.69
C ALA A 13 -7.51 -24.60 7.73
N ALA A 14 -6.30 -24.30 7.26
CA ALA A 14 -5.81 -22.94 7.14
C ALA A 14 -6.66 -22.12 6.15
N TRP A 15 -7.07 -22.69 5.03
CA TRP A 15 -7.96 -22.02 4.07
C TRP A 15 -9.36 -21.79 4.60
N VAL A 16 -9.93 -22.74 5.37
CA VAL A 16 -11.22 -22.54 6.03
C VAL A 16 -11.13 -21.40 7.06
N TRP A 17 -10.02 -21.33 7.81
CA TRP A 17 -9.78 -20.22 8.73
C TRP A 17 -9.57 -18.89 7.99
N LEU A 18 -8.83 -18.87 6.89
CA LEU A 18 -8.63 -17.67 6.06
C LEU A 18 -9.96 -17.18 5.46
N LEU A 19 -10.83 -18.10 5.06
CA LEU A 19 -12.14 -17.78 4.47
C LEU A 19 -13.07 -17.09 5.47
N PHE A 20 -13.14 -17.57 6.71
CA PHE A 20 -14.11 -17.09 7.71
C PHE A 20 -13.47 -16.31 8.86
N GLY A 21 -12.29 -16.71 9.30
CA GLY A 21 -11.61 -16.20 10.50
C GLY A 21 -10.75 -14.97 10.28
N GLN A 22 -10.22 -14.71 9.06
CA GLN A 22 -9.26 -13.62 8.80
C GLN A 22 -9.97 -12.30 8.38
N GLY A 23 -11.07 -11.95 9.05
CA GLY A 23 -11.74 -10.65 8.86
C GLY A 23 -12.35 -10.46 7.46
N LEU A 24 -12.66 -11.55 6.76
CA LEU A 24 -13.20 -11.57 5.39
C LEU A 24 -12.33 -10.71 4.43
N PHE A 25 -11.01 -10.82 4.56
CA PHE A 25 -10.02 -10.01 3.84
C PHE A 25 -10.17 -10.09 2.31
N TRP A 26 -10.69 -11.20 1.81
CA TRP A 26 -10.90 -11.49 0.40
C TRP A 26 -12.05 -10.69 -0.23
N ARG A 27 -12.93 -10.09 0.59
CA ARG A 27 -14.02 -9.25 0.09
C ARG A 27 -13.47 -7.88 -0.30
N THR A 28 -13.93 -7.39 -1.44
CA THR A 28 -13.50 -6.11 -2.02
C THR A 28 -14.57 -5.02 -1.87
N ASP A 29 -15.42 -5.11 -0.87
CA ASP A 29 -16.54 -4.20 -0.62
C ASP A 29 -16.24 -3.06 0.36
N VAL A 30 -15.06 -3.06 1.01
CA VAL A 30 -14.66 -1.96 1.89
C VAL A 30 -14.19 -0.78 1.03
N ARG A 31 -15.09 0.19 0.86
CA ARG A 31 -14.93 1.47 0.17
C ARG A 31 -15.08 2.61 1.16
N LEU A 32 -14.87 3.85 0.73
CA LEU A 32 -15.15 5.00 1.60
C LEU A 32 -16.52 4.84 2.28
N PRO A 33 -16.62 5.11 3.60
CA PRO A 33 -17.85 4.94 4.34
C PRO A 33 -18.96 5.88 3.81
N PRO A 34 -20.24 5.65 4.16
CA PRO A 34 -21.29 6.63 3.95
C PRO A 34 -20.88 7.97 4.54
N ARG A 35 -21.11 9.05 3.82
CA ARG A 35 -20.60 10.37 4.14
C ARG A 35 -21.55 11.49 3.78
N VAL A 36 -21.53 12.52 4.60
CA VAL A 36 -22.28 13.76 4.41
C VAL A 36 -21.27 14.89 4.27
N PRO A 37 -21.44 15.79 3.31
CA PRO A 37 -20.58 16.97 3.20
C PRO A 37 -20.58 17.78 4.49
N PRO A 38 -19.43 18.34 4.90
CA PRO A 38 -19.39 19.26 6.05
C PRO A 38 -20.14 20.54 5.73
N GLY A 39 -20.75 21.15 6.74
CA GLY A 39 -21.42 22.45 6.58
C GLY A 39 -20.44 23.59 6.23
N GLN A 40 -19.21 23.47 6.70
CA GLN A 40 -18.08 24.32 6.33
C GLN A 40 -16.90 23.43 5.90
N TRP A 41 -16.39 23.67 4.71
CA TRP A 41 -15.29 22.88 4.17
C TRP A 41 -13.96 23.28 4.80
N PRO A 42 -13.25 22.32 5.45
CA PRO A 42 -11.96 22.60 6.06
C PRO A 42 -10.87 22.85 5.01
N SER A 43 -9.84 23.62 5.37
CA SER A 43 -8.68 23.83 4.50
C SER A 43 -7.79 22.57 4.43
N VAL A 44 -7.22 22.30 3.25
CA VAL A 44 -6.39 21.11 2.97
C VAL A 44 -5.06 21.51 2.34
N ALA A 45 -3.96 20.99 2.86
CA ALA A 45 -2.66 21.04 2.19
C ALA A 45 -2.36 19.67 1.57
N ILE A 46 -2.14 19.64 0.26
CA ILE A 46 -1.79 18.44 -0.49
C ILE A 46 -0.27 18.35 -0.56
N VAL A 47 0.35 17.36 0.07
CA VAL A 47 1.80 17.18 0.11
C VAL A 47 2.20 16.03 -0.80
N VAL A 48 3.03 16.33 -1.80
CA VAL A 48 3.48 15.40 -2.84
C VAL A 48 5.00 15.29 -2.80
N PRO A 49 5.57 14.26 -2.14
CA PRO A 49 7.01 13.99 -2.24
C PRO A 49 7.34 13.43 -3.62
N ALA A 50 8.31 14.02 -4.30
CA ALA A 50 8.71 13.63 -5.65
C ALA A 50 10.23 13.45 -5.73
N ARG A 51 10.69 12.44 -6.47
CA ARG A 51 12.08 12.26 -6.87
C ARG A 51 12.13 11.44 -8.15
N ASP A 52 12.66 12.04 -9.22
CA ASP A 52 12.72 11.44 -10.56
C ASP A 52 11.35 10.88 -10.99
N GLU A 53 10.35 11.77 -10.99
CA GLU A 53 8.93 11.44 -11.26
C GLU A 53 8.36 12.20 -12.47
N ALA A 54 9.20 12.81 -13.33
CA ALA A 54 8.74 13.60 -14.46
C ALA A 54 7.78 12.83 -15.39
N GLU A 55 8.01 11.53 -15.64
CA GLU A 55 7.14 10.71 -16.46
C GLU A 55 5.74 10.55 -15.84
N ALA A 56 5.68 10.26 -14.54
CA ALA A 56 4.42 10.04 -13.85
C ALA A 56 3.63 11.34 -13.66
N LEU A 57 4.31 12.44 -13.34
CA LEU A 57 3.67 13.74 -13.08
C LEU A 57 2.89 14.28 -14.28
N ARG A 58 3.28 13.98 -15.51
CA ARG A 58 2.51 14.37 -16.72
C ARG A 58 1.05 13.91 -16.66
N SER A 59 0.79 12.79 -16.02
CA SER A 59 -0.57 12.21 -15.91
C SER A 59 -1.20 12.40 -14.54
N SER A 60 -0.42 12.51 -13.47
CA SER A 60 -0.94 12.60 -12.11
C SER A 60 -1.19 14.02 -11.66
N LEU A 61 -0.24 14.95 -11.88
CA LEU A 61 -0.33 16.32 -11.36
C LEU A 61 -1.53 17.11 -11.93
N PRO A 62 -1.86 17.04 -13.24
CA PRO A 62 -3.07 17.69 -13.76
C PRO A 62 -4.35 17.27 -13.02
N SER A 63 -4.42 16.01 -12.58
CA SER A 63 -5.56 15.49 -11.83
C SER A 63 -5.68 16.06 -10.40
N LEU A 64 -4.56 16.44 -9.79
CA LEU A 64 -4.54 17.14 -8.50
C LEU A 64 -4.86 18.62 -8.66
N LEU A 65 -4.34 19.28 -9.70
CA LEU A 65 -4.66 20.67 -10.02
C LEU A 65 -6.16 20.88 -10.29
N ALA A 66 -6.80 19.90 -10.93
CA ALA A 66 -8.22 19.93 -11.32
C ALA A 66 -9.18 19.40 -10.22
N GLN A 67 -8.78 19.34 -8.96
CA GLN A 67 -9.69 18.88 -7.90
C GLN A 67 -10.86 19.85 -7.68
N ASP A 68 -12.08 19.32 -7.77
CA ASP A 68 -13.32 20.00 -7.41
C ASP A 68 -13.51 19.96 -5.89
N TYR A 69 -12.91 20.93 -5.20
CA TYR A 69 -12.97 21.05 -3.76
C TYR A 69 -13.56 22.40 -3.34
N PRO A 70 -14.68 22.43 -2.62
CA PRO A 70 -15.36 23.71 -2.25
C PRO A 70 -14.62 24.54 -1.20
N GLY A 71 -13.68 23.94 -0.45
CA GLY A 71 -12.85 24.63 0.53
C GLY A 71 -11.53 25.13 -0.07
N ARG A 72 -10.64 25.66 0.76
CA ARG A 72 -9.29 26.01 0.34
C ARG A 72 -8.43 24.76 0.24
N ALA A 73 -7.74 24.59 -0.87
CA ALA A 73 -6.75 23.52 -1.05
C ALA A 73 -5.53 24.06 -1.79
N GLU A 74 -4.34 23.67 -1.34
CA GLU A 74 -3.05 24.06 -1.94
C GLU A 74 -2.13 22.84 -2.05
N ILE A 75 -1.35 22.78 -3.14
CA ILE A 75 -0.42 21.69 -3.43
C ILE A 75 1.00 22.13 -3.09
N PHE A 76 1.69 21.29 -2.32
CA PHE A 76 3.10 21.41 -1.96
C PHE A 76 3.85 20.21 -2.53
N LEU A 77 4.44 20.37 -3.72
CA LEU A 77 5.29 19.37 -4.32
C LEU A 77 6.72 19.58 -3.81
N VAL A 78 7.26 18.53 -3.20
CA VAL A 78 8.61 18.55 -2.62
C VAL A 78 9.53 17.71 -3.48
N ASP A 79 10.38 18.37 -4.25
CA ASP A 79 11.36 17.75 -5.13
C ASP A 79 12.64 17.40 -4.35
N ASP A 80 12.83 16.11 -4.05
CA ASP A 80 13.98 15.59 -3.30
C ASP A 80 15.23 15.43 -4.20
N GLY A 81 15.62 16.49 -4.89
CA GLY A 81 16.82 16.53 -5.72
C GLY A 81 16.69 15.63 -6.95
N SER A 82 15.63 15.77 -7.71
CA SER A 82 15.45 15.09 -8.99
C SER A 82 16.48 15.53 -10.03
N THR A 83 16.80 14.63 -10.97
CA THR A 83 17.74 14.87 -12.06
C THR A 83 17.08 14.80 -13.44
N ASP A 84 15.78 14.50 -13.48
CA ASP A 84 14.98 14.29 -14.68
C ASP A 84 14.09 15.48 -15.08
N GLY A 85 14.24 16.65 -14.41
CA GLY A 85 13.41 17.82 -14.65
C GLY A 85 12.03 17.79 -13.98
N THR A 86 11.85 16.97 -12.93
CA THR A 86 10.59 16.83 -12.18
C THR A 86 10.03 18.18 -11.71
N GLY A 87 10.86 19.02 -11.07
CA GLY A 87 10.44 20.29 -10.48
C GLY A 87 10.03 21.32 -11.54
N GLU A 88 10.80 21.45 -12.63
CA GLU A 88 10.54 22.33 -13.77
C GLU A 88 9.24 21.93 -14.46
N LEU A 89 9.08 20.63 -14.71
CA LEU A 89 7.86 20.08 -15.32
C LEU A 89 6.63 20.37 -14.44
N ALA A 90 6.75 20.24 -13.13
CA ALA A 90 5.62 20.50 -12.23
C ALA A 90 5.15 21.96 -12.32
N ARG A 91 6.08 22.93 -12.38
CA ARG A 91 5.74 24.36 -12.57
C ARG A 91 5.08 24.61 -13.91
N ALA A 92 5.64 24.06 -14.99
CA ALA A 92 5.08 24.18 -16.34
C ALA A 92 3.65 23.62 -16.42
N LEU A 93 3.40 22.46 -15.84
CA LEU A 93 2.05 21.87 -15.79
C LEU A 93 1.07 22.72 -14.99
N ALA A 94 1.48 23.37 -13.90
CA ALA A 94 0.61 24.26 -13.15
C ALA A 94 0.27 25.53 -13.91
N GLU A 95 1.22 26.11 -14.65
CA GLU A 95 0.98 27.25 -15.54
C GLU A 95 0.04 26.89 -16.70
N GLU A 96 0.20 25.71 -17.29
CA GLU A 96 -0.60 25.22 -18.41
C GLU A 96 -2.05 24.91 -18.01
N HIS A 97 -2.25 24.20 -16.88
CA HIS A 97 -3.56 23.69 -16.49
C HIS A 97 -4.33 24.61 -15.55
N GLY A 98 -3.64 25.47 -14.79
CA GLY A 98 -4.28 26.27 -13.74
C GLY A 98 -4.87 25.40 -12.62
N GLY A 99 -5.92 25.88 -11.96
CA GLY A 99 -6.63 25.16 -10.91
C GLY A 99 -6.08 25.44 -9.49
N LEU A 100 -5.84 24.42 -8.69
CA LEU A 100 -5.28 24.60 -7.34
C LEU A 100 -3.87 25.18 -7.40
N SER A 101 -3.54 26.09 -6.47
CA SER A 101 -2.20 26.66 -6.38
C SER A 101 -1.15 25.58 -6.09
N LEU A 102 -0.02 25.66 -6.77
CA LEU A 102 1.14 24.78 -6.61
C LEU A 102 2.35 25.55 -6.08
N THR A 103 2.91 25.06 -4.99
CA THR A 103 4.26 25.43 -4.54
C THR A 103 5.21 24.26 -4.79
N VAL A 104 6.31 24.51 -5.51
CA VAL A 104 7.39 23.53 -5.72
C VAL A 104 8.62 23.99 -4.95
N ASP A 105 9.09 23.15 -4.03
CA ASP A 105 10.26 23.43 -3.19
C ASP A 105 11.14 22.18 -3.01
N SER A 106 12.37 22.36 -2.52
CA SER A 106 13.32 21.28 -2.28
C SER A 106 13.80 21.26 -0.82
N PRO A 107 13.82 20.07 -0.17
CA PRO A 107 14.18 19.98 1.25
C PRO A 107 15.68 19.97 1.50
N GLY A 108 16.52 19.99 0.46
CA GLY A 108 17.94 19.71 0.56
C GLY A 108 18.23 18.25 0.97
N GLU A 109 19.49 17.97 1.32
CA GLU A 109 19.91 16.61 1.69
C GLU A 109 19.24 16.14 3.00
N PRO A 110 18.74 14.88 3.05
CA PRO A 110 18.16 14.32 4.26
C PRO A 110 19.13 14.29 5.42
N GLN A 111 18.66 14.69 6.60
CA GLN A 111 19.45 14.55 7.82
C GLN A 111 19.66 13.07 8.20
N PRO A 112 20.72 12.72 8.96
CA PRO A 112 20.94 11.36 9.43
C PRO A 112 19.71 10.77 10.13
N GLY A 113 19.37 9.53 9.79
CA GLY A 113 18.22 8.81 10.34
C GLY A 113 16.87 9.09 9.64
N TRP A 114 16.85 9.93 8.60
CA TRP A 114 15.65 10.14 7.77
C TRP A 114 15.70 9.32 6.49
N THR A 115 14.56 8.79 6.09
CA THR A 115 14.37 8.31 4.71
C THR A 115 14.09 9.52 3.81
N GLY A 116 14.52 9.48 2.53
CA GLY A 116 14.32 10.60 1.61
C GLY A 116 12.85 10.98 1.48
N LYS A 117 11.95 9.99 1.34
CA LYS A 117 10.51 10.24 1.24
C LYS A 117 9.97 10.96 2.48
N LEU A 118 10.30 10.50 3.69
CA LEU A 118 9.80 11.12 4.92
C LEU A 118 10.45 12.49 5.17
N TRP A 119 11.67 12.71 4.71
CA TRP A 119 12.30 14.02 4.72
C TRP A 119 11.55 15.02 3.84
N ALA A 120 11.18 14.62 2.63
CA ALA A 120 10.35 15.42 1.73
C ALA A 120 8.96 15.68 2.33
N VAL A 121 8.31 14.66 2.90
CA VAL A 121 7.00 14.83 3.58
C VAL A 121 7.11 15.81 4.74
N ARG A 122 8.15 15.72 5.56
CA ARG A 122 8.41 16.66 6.66
C ARG A 122 8.50 18.11 6.16
N HIS A 123 9.28 18.29 5.10
CA HIS A 123 9.47 19.62 4.50
C HIS A 123 8.15 20.19 3.97
N GLY A 124 7.39 19.39 3.20
CA GLY A 124 6.08 19.82 2.68
C GLY A 124 5.07 20.14 3.77
N MET A 125 5.02 19.35 4.85
CA MET A 125 4.16 19.65 6.00
C MET A 125 4.61 20.92 6.74
N ALA A 126 5.92 21.18 6.83
CA ALA A 126 6.44 22.41 7.43
C ALA A 126 6.10 23.65 6.59
N LEU A 127 6.26 23.58 5.26
CA LEU A 127 5.83 24.64 4.34
C LEU A 127 4.33 24.91 4.44
N ALA A 128 3.52 23.85 4.46
CA ALA A 128 2.08 23.99 4.62
C ALA A 128 1.70 24.68 5.92
N ARG A 129 2.35 24.35 7.04
CA ARG A 129 2.13 25.02 8.33
C ARG A 129 2.51 26.49 8.31
N ALA A 130 3.57 26.86 7.58
CA ALA A 130 4.06 28.23 7.51
C ALA A 130 3.20 29.13 6.58
N ARG A 131 2.55 28.52 5.57
CA ARG A 131 1.83 29.27 4.53
C ARG A 131 0.32 29.19 4.60
N THR A 132 -0.22 28.17 5.31
CA THR A 132 -1.65 27.92 5.37
C THR A 132 -2.11 27.58 6.78
N ASP A 133 -3.43 27.74 6.99
CA ASP A 133 -4.17 27.27 8.16
C ASP A 133 -4.78 25.86 7.93
N ALA A 134 -4.17 25.04 7.08
CA ALA A 134 -4.70 23.74 6.69
C ALA A 134 -5.05 22.87 7.91
N GLN A 135 -6.29 22.38 7.92
CA GLN A 135 -6.82 21.50 8.97
C GLN A 135 -6.53 20.02 8.65
N TYR A 136 -6.31 19.71 7.38
CA TYR A 136 -5.94 18.39 6.89
C TYR A 136 -4.71 18.43 5.99
N TYR A 137 -3.94 17.37 6.03
CA TYR A 137 -2.92 17.04 5.04
C TYR A 137 -3.43 15.91 4.16
N LEU A 138 -3.40 16.07 2.84
CA LEU A 138 -3.47 14.95 1.91
C LEU A 138 -2.04 14.58 1.53
N LEU A 139 -1.54 13.47 2.08
CA LEU A 139 -0.26 12.87 1.68
C LEU A 139 -0.53 11.96 0.50
N THR A 140 0.03 12.23 -0.67
CA THR A 140 -0.16 11.43 -1.88
C THR A 140 1.13 11.29 -2.66
N ASP A 141 1.37 10.09 -3.22
CA ASP A 141 2.57 9.86 -4.01
C ASP A 141 2.45 10.55 -5.39
N ALA A 142 3.60 10.92 -5.96
CA ALA A 142 3.67 11.67 -7.22
C ALA A 142 3.12 10.91 -8.44
N ASP A 143 3.00 9.58 -8.36
CA ASP A 143 2.44 8.73 -9.41
C ASP A 143 0.95 8.40 -9.22
N ILE A 144 0.26 9.11 -8.34
CA ILE A 144 -1.15 8.88 -8.05
C ILE A 144 -2.02 9.94 -8.71
N ALA A 145 -2.93 9.48 -9.57
CA ALA A 145 -3.96 10.32 -10.16
C ALA A 145 -5.27 10.19 -9.38
N HIS A 146 -5.96 11.31 -9.27
CA HIS A 146 -7.19 11.48 -8.48
C HIS A 146 -8.37 11.83 -9.40
N ALA A 147 -9.55 11.23 -9.18
CA ALA A 147 -10.76 11.72 -9.81
C ALA A 147 -11.09 13.14 -9.31
N PRO A 148 -11.78 13.98 -10.10
CA PRO A 148 -12.03 15.38 -9.75
C PRO A 148 -12.69 15.59 -8.38
N ASP A 149 -13.56 14.67 -7.95
CA ASP A 149 -14.26 14.69 -6.68
C ASP A 149 -13.53 13.98 -5.51
N SER A 150 -12.33 13.46 -5.76
CA SER A 150 -11.62 12.60 -4.79
C SER A 150 -11.36 13.29 -3.45
N LEU A 151 -10.83 14.52 -3.48
CA LEU A 151 -10.55 15.28 -2.26
C LEU A 151 -11.81 15.57 -1.45
N ARG A 152 -12.88 15.99 -2.14
CA ARG A 152 -14.19 16.26 -1.53
C ARG A 152 -14.74 15.03 -0.82
N GLU A 153 -14.67 13.87 -1.46
CA GLU A 153 -15.15 12.60 -0.92
C GLU A 153 -14.33 12.12 0.29
N LEU A 154 -12.99 12.30 0.24
CA LEU A 154 -12.10 11.97 1.35
C LEU A 154 -12.39 12.82 2.58
N VAL A 155 -12.52 14.14 2.40
CA VAL A 155 -12.81 15.08 3.50
C VAL A 155 -14.19 14.80 4.07
N SER A 156 -15.21 14.56 3.23
CA SER A 156 -16.54 14.20 3.70
C SER A 156 -16.54 12.92 4.54
N ALA A 157 -15.75 11.91 4.13
CA ALA A 157 -15.60 10.66 4.88
C ALA A 157 -14.89 10.88 6.23
N ALA A 158 -13.83 11.70 6.25
CA ALA A 158 -13.12 12.03 7.48
C ALA A 158 -14.01 12.81 8.45
N TRP A 159 -14.76 13.77 7.94
CA TRP A 159 -15.68 14.58 8.73
C TRP A 159 -16.81 13.73 9.30
N SER A 160 -17.60 13.05 8.47
CA SER A 160 -18.75 12.26 8.89
C SER A 160 -18.39 11.12 9.83
N GLY A 161 -17.22 10.52 9.62
CA GLY A 161 -16.73 9.41 10.45
C GLY A 161 -15.94 9.87 11.67
N GLU A 162 -15.71 11.18 11.88
CA GLU A 162 -14.77 11.71 12.88
C GLU A 162 -13.41 10.99 12.82
N LEU A 163 -12.88 10.79 11.60
CA LEU A 163 -11.66 10.05 11.38
C LEU A 163 -10.45 11.01 11.38
N ASP A 164 -9.41 10.60 12.06
CA ASP A 164 -8.14 11.32 12.08
C ASP A 164 -7.24 10.97 10.89
N LEU A 165 -7.38 9.75 10.37
CA LEU A 165 -6.66 9.27 9.20
C LEU A 165 -7.60 8.46 8.30
N VAL A 166 -7.73 8.88 7.03
CA VAL A 166 -8.44 8.14 5.99
C VAL A 166 -7.45 7.76 4.90
N SER A 167 -7.23 6.46 4.73
CA SER A 167 -6.32 5.95 3.71
C SER A 167 -7.09 5.14 2.66
N GLN A 168 -6.69 5.30 1.41
CA GLN A 168 -7.20 4.50 0.31
C GLN A 168 -6.06 3.73 -0.36
N MET A 169 -6.23 2.41 -0.47
CA MET A 169 -5.40 1.59 -1.34
C MET A 169 -5.67 1.99 -2.78
N ALA A 170 -4.81 2.82 -3.35
CA ALA A 170 -4.91 3.26 -4.73
C ALA A 170 -4.99 2.05 -5.68
N ARG A 171 -5.82 2.16 -6.71
CA ARG A 171 -5.92 1.12 -7.73
C ARG A 171 -4.69 1.17 -8.61
N LEU A 172 -3.78 0.22 -8.43
CA LEU A 172 -2.56 0.13 -9.22
C LEU A 172 -2.89 -0.17 -10.69
N ARG A 173 -2.04 0.31 -11.60
CA ARG A 173 -2.19 0.03 -13.04
C ARG A 173 -2.03 -1.46 -13.33
N VAL A 174 -2.90 -1.99 -14.21
CA VAL A 174 -2.86 -3.37 -14.69
C VAL A 174 -3.10 -3.37 -16.20
N ALA A 175 -2.03 -3.44 -16.98
CA ALA A 175 -2.06 -3.50 -18.45
C ALA A 175 -1.19 -4.63 -19.00
N ALA A 176 0.08 -4.73 -18.54
CA ALA A 176 1.03 -5.74 -19.00
C ALA A 176 0.74 -7.13 -18.38
N PHE A 177 1.27 -8.19 -19.00
CA PHE A 177 1.06 -9.57 -18.55
C PHE A 177 1.46 -9.77 -17.09
N TRP A 178 2.64 -9.33 -16.69
CA TRP A 178 3.11 -9.47 -15.30
C TRP A 178 2.32 -8.62 -14.31
N GLU A 179 1.84 -7.45 -14.73
CA GLU A 179 0.94 -6.64 -13.90
C GLU A 179 -0.36 -7.39 -13.60
N ARG A 180 -0.94 -8.10 -14.58
CA ARG A 180 -2.17 -8.89 -14.40
C ARG A 180 -2.05 -10.00 -13.37
N LEU A 181 -0.87 -10.61 -13.25
CA LEU A 181 -0.58 -11.66 -12.29
C LEU A 181 -0.21 -11.11 -10.91
N ILE A 182 0.71 -10.13 -10.88
CA ILE A 182 1.37 -9.71 -9.63
C ILE A 182 0.53 -8.64 -8.90
N VAL A 183 -0.01 -7.65 -9.61
CA VAL A 183 -0.64 -6.49 -8.96
C VAL A 183 -1.93 -6.84 -8.18
N PRO A 184 -2.91 -7.59 -8.73
CA PRO A 184 -4.07 -8.00 -7.95
C PRO A 184 -3.68 -8.86 -6.74
N ALA A 185 -2.67 -9.73 -6.89
CA ALA A 185 -2.16 -10.56 -5.80
C ALA A 185 -1.46 -9.72 -4.72
N PHE A 186 -0.74 -8.64 -5.10
CA PHE A 186 -0.15 -7.71 -4.15
C PHE A 186 -1.20 -7.13 -3.20
N VAL A 187 -2.28 -6.59 -3.73
CA VAL A 187 -3.34 -6.00 -2.92
C VAL A 187 -4.10 -7.07 -2.13
N TYR A 188 -4.27 -8.26 -2.69
CA TYR A 188 -4.87 -9.39 -1.99
C TYR A 188 -4.03 -9.84 -0.78
N PHE A 189 -2.71 -9.99 -0.93
CA PHE A 189 -1.80 -10.33 0.16
C PHE A 189 -1.71 -9.21 1.20
N PHE A 190 -1.74 -7.96 0.76
CA PHE A 190 -1.82 -6.82 1.68
C PHE A 190 -3.12 -6.88 2.51
N ALA A 191 -4.27 -7.13 1.88
CA ALA A 191 -5.54 -7.27 2.58
C ALA A 191 -5.58 -8.49 3.51
N GLN A 192 -4.91 -9.60 3.15
CA GLN A 192 -4.76 -10.78 4.00
C GLN A 192 -3.93 -10.46 5.25
N LEU A 193 -2.84 -9.71 5.10
CA LEU A 193 -1.97 -9.28 6.20
C LEU A 193 -2.65 -8.22 7.07
N TYR A 194 -3.38 -7.30 6.43
CA TYR A 194 -4.05 -6.15 7.04
C TYR A 194 -5.53 -6.11 6.66
N PRO A 195 -6.39 -6.98 7.22
CA PRO A 195 -7.80 -7.00 6.88
C PRO A 195 -8.48 -5.65 7.15
N PHE A 196 -8.96 -5.00 6.08
CA PHE A 196 -9.53 -3.64 6.17
C PHE A 196 -10.68 -3.57 7.18
N ARG A 197 -11.56 -4.57 7.18
CA ARG A 197 -12.67 -4.67 8.15
C ARG A 197 -12.21 -4.72 9.61
N ARG A 198 -11.02 -5.31 9.88
CA ARG A 198 -10.44 -5.30 11.23
C ARG A 198 -9.85 -3.95 11.57
N ILE A 199 -9.12 -3.30 10.64
CA ILE A 199 -8.52 -1.98 10.85
C ILE A 199 -9.59 -0.96 11.21
N ASN A 200 -10.73 -0.99 10.53
CA ASN A 200 -11.81 -0.03 10.64
C ASN A 200 -12.69 -0.20 11.89
N ARG A 201 -12.44 -1.22 12.71
CA ARG A 201 -13.16 -1.40 13.99
C ARG A 201 -12.57 -0.48 15.07
N PRO A 202 -13.42 0.13 15.91
CA PRO A 202 -12.95 0.82 17.10
C PRO A 202 -12.10 -0.10 17.97
N GLY A 203 -10.99 0.40 18.52
CA GLY A 203 -10.10 -0.37 19.40
C GLY A 203 -9.28 -1.49 18.72
N ALA A 204 -9.29 -1.58 17.39
CA ALA A 204 -8.58 -2.63 16.66
C ALA A 204 -7.06 -2.60 16.91
N ARG A 205 -6.48 -3.78 17.14
CA ARG A 205 -5.01 -3.95 17.23
C ARG A 205 -4.35 -3.94 15.85
N THR A 206 -5.06 -4.42 14.82
CA THR A 206 -4.57 -4.39 13.43
C THR A 206 -4.59 -2.96 12.91
N THR A 207 -3.46 -2.49 12.41
CA THR A 207 -3.28 -1.10 12.00
C THR A 207 -2.39 -1.03 10.77
N ALA A 208 -2.88 -0.41 9.72
CA ALA A 208 -2.14 -0.11 8.49
C ALA A 208 -2.77 1.08 7.76
N ALA A 209 -2.03 1.67 6.85
CA ALA A 209 -2.47 2.56 5.80
C ALA A 209 -1.82 2.15 4.49
N ALA A 210 -2.26 2.72 3.38
CA ALA A 210 -1.66 2.61 2.06
C ALA A 210 -1.16 4.00 1.64
N GLY A 211 0.14 4.14 1.41
CA GLY A 211 0.84 5.43 1.31
C GLY A 211 0.46 6.29 0.12
N GLY A 212 -0.09 5.69 -0.96
CA GLY A 212 -0.44 6.43 -2.16
C GLY A 212 -1.53 7.49 -1.97
N CYS A 213 -2.39 7.35 -0.95
CA CYS A 213 -3.43 8.34 -0.66
C CYS A 213 -3.84 8.28 0.82
N VAL A 214 -3.43 9.28 1.60
CA VAL A 214 -3.70 9.38 3.03
C VAL A 214 -4.14 10.79 3.38
N LEU A 215 -5.41 10.97 3.73
CA LEU A 215 -5.90 12.20 4.35
C LEU A 215 -5.67 12.11 5.86
N LEU A 216 -4.96 13.06 6.43
CA LEU A 216 -4.53 13.10 7.83
C LEU A 216 -4.95 14.42 8.48
N ARG A 217 -5.69 14.37 9.58
CA ARG A 217 -6.03 15.57 10.35
C ARG A 217 -4.75 16.16 10.97
N ARG A 218 -4.56 17.48 10.83
CA ARG A 218 -3.37 18.18 11.34
C ARG A 218 -3.15 17.94 12.83
N GLU A 219 -4.17 18.13 13.65
CA GLU A 219 -4.09 17.89 15.09
C GLU A 219 -3.68 16.45 15.44
N ALA A 220 -4.15 15.47 14.67
CA ALA A 220 -3.77 14.08 14.87
C ALA A 220 -2.31 13.82 14.47
N ALA A 221 -1.81 14.48 13.43
CA ALA A 221 -0.40 14.44 13.05
C ALA A 221 0.49 15.01 14.19
N GLU A 222 0.09 16.13 14.75
CA GLU A 222 0.79 16.81 15.85
C GLU A 222 0.79 15.94 17.12
N ARG A 223 -0.38 15.41 17.53
CA ARG A 223 -0.48 14.49 18.68
C ARG A 223 0.37 13.23 18.50
N ALA A 224 0.44 12.71 17.27
CA ALA A 224 1.22 11.52 16.95
C ALA A 224 2.73 11.80 16.82
N GLY A 225 3.14 13.07 16.73
CA GLY A 225 4.52 13.48 16.52
C GLY A 225 5.08 13.02 15.17
N VAL A 226 4.25 13.03 14.13
CA VAL A 226 4.64 12.62 12.78
C VAL A 226 4.91 13.85 11.89
N PRO A 227 5.87 13.76 10.96
CA PRO A 227 6.63 12.57 10.55
C PRO A 227 7.87 12.23 11.39
N GLU A 228 8.29 13.06 12.35
CA GLU A 228 9.53 12.91 13.12
C GLU A 228 9.64 11.53 13.82
N ARG A 229 8.57 11.07 14.45
CA ARG A 229 8.54 9.77 15.14
C ARG A 229 8.76 8.56 14.24
N ILE A 230 8.51 8.71 12.94
CA ILE A 230 8.61 7.63 11.96
C ILE A 230 9.75 7.84 10.96
N ARG A 231 10.63 8.81 11.17
CA ARG A 231 11.65 9.32 10.24
C ARG A 231 12.46 8.26 9.48
N GLY A 232 12.80 7.14 10.14
CA GLY A 232 13.57 6.04 9.57
C GLY A 232 12.72 4.87 9.03
N ALA A 233 11.39 5.01 8.99
CA ALA A 233 10.53 3.92 8.58
C ALA A 233 10.63 3.64 7.08
N VAL A 234 10.93 2.38 6.74
CA VAL A 234 10.93 1.88 5.35
C VAL A 234 9.50 1.69 4.82
N ILE A 235 8.59 1.30 5.72
CA ILE A 235 7.15 1.15 5.45
C ILE A 235 6.47 2.30 6.18
N ASP A 236 6.55 3.47 5.58
CA ASP A 236 6.16 4.76 6.15
C ASP A 236 4.65 4.85 6.45
N ASP A 237 3.81 4.32 5.58
CA ASP A 237 2.35 4.33 5.70
C ASP A 237 1.84 3.49 6.88
N VAL A 238 2.37 2.27 7.08
CA VAL A 238 2.04 1.43 8.23
C VAL A 238 2.57 2.05 9.52
N ALA A 239 3.75 2.66 9.48
CA ALA A 239 4.34 3.35 10.63
C ALA A 239 3.50 4.59 11.01
N LEU A 240 3.06 5.38 10.01
CA LEU A 240 2.17 6.52 10.18
C LEU A 240 0.85 6.12 10.86
N ALA A 241 0.17 5.12 10.29
CA ALA A 241 -1.09 4.62 10.86
C ALA A 241 -0.92 4.15 12.31
N ARG A 242 0.17 3.45 12.62
CA ARG A 242 0.49 3.01 13.99
C ARG A 242 0.75 4.18 14.93
N ALA A 243 1.46 5.21 14.49
CA ALA A 243 1.71 6.40 15.30
C ALA A 243 0.41 7.14 15.63
N VAL A 244 -0.45 7.36 14.63
CA VAL A 244 -1.77 7.99 14.81
C VAL A 244 -2.66 7.15 15.76
N ARG A 245 -2.73 5.83 15.56
CA ARG A 245 -3.52 4.94 16.43
C ARG A 245 -3.02 4.96 17.87
N ARG A 246 -1.71 4.94 18.10
CA ARG A 246 -1.12 4.99 19.45
C ARG A 246 -1.39 6.33 20.16
N ALA A 247 -1.54 7.39 19.41
CA ALA A 247 -1.94 8.71 19.92
C ALA A 247 -3.47 8.86 20.10
N GLY A 248 -4.23 7.74 20.06
CA GLY A 248 -5.68 7.72 20.25
C GLY A 248 -6.49 8.04 19.00
N GLY A 249 -5.83 8.22 17.84
CA GLY A 249 -6.51 8.60 16.60
C GLY A 249 -7.36 7.47 16.00
N ARG A 250 -8.46 7.87 15.35
CA ARG A 250 -9.37 7.00 14.60
C ARG A 250 -8.88 6.90 13.14
N ILE A 251 -8.64 5.68 12.70
CA ILE A 251 -8.14 5.42 11.33
C ILE A 251 -9.14 4.60 10.52
N TRP A 252 -9.14 4.82 9.22
CA TRP A 252 -9.90 4.04 8.27
C TRP A 252 -9.03 3.71 7.04
N LEU A 253 -9.18 2.49 6.51
CA LEU A 253 -8.51 2.01 5.30
C LEU A 253 -9.49 1.22 4.44
N GLY A 254 -9.48 1.46 3.13
CA GLY A 254 -10.24 0.70 2.16
C GLY A 254 -9.69 0.79 0.74
N LEU A 255 -10.33 0.07 -0.19
CA LEU A 255 -9.97 0.12 -1.61
C LEU A 255 -10.47 1.41 -2.25
N ALA A 256 -9.68 1.98 -3.15
CA ALA A 256 -10.01 3.20 -3.87
C ALA A 256 -10.87 2.93 -5.12
N ASP A 257 -11.83 3.81 -5.35
CA ASP A 257 -12.56 3.91 -6.62
C ASP A 257 -12.14 5.16 -7.43
N ARG A 258 -11.63 6.18 -6.72
CA ARG A 258 -11.34 7.53 -7.25
C ARG A 258 -9.85 7.85 -7.33
N VAL A 259 -9.01 6.90 -6.95
CA VAL A 259 -7.55 7.11 -6.84
C VAL A 259 -6.85 5.93 -7.49
N HIS A 260 -5.95 6.21 -8.44
CA HIS A 260 -5.21 5.17 -9.14
C HIS A 260 -3.76 5.56 -9.42
N SER A 261 -2.85 4.59 -9.40
CA SER A 261 -1.47 4.80 -9.82
C SER A 261 -1.35 4.77 -11.34
N VAL A 262 -0.62 5.74 -11.87
CA VAL A 262 -0.32 5.84 -13.31
C VAL A 262 0.98 5.11 -13.67
N ARG A 263 1.76 4.69 -12.69
CA ARG A 263 3.07 4.05 -12.86
C ARG A 263 2.97 2.72 -13.62
N PRO A 264 3.65 2.57 -14.75
CA PRO A 264 3.73 1.30 -15.45
C PRO A 264 4.79 0.38 -14.83
N TYR A 265 4.52 -0.93 -14.92
CA TYR A 265 5.48 -2.00 -14.61
C TYR A 265 5.62 -2.93 -15.82
N PRO A 266 6.44 -2.58 -16.81
CA PRO A 266 6.44 -3.25 -18.12
C PRO A 266 6.93 -4.71 -18.06
N GLY A 267 7.55 -5.13 -16.97
CA GLY A 267 8.11 -6.48 -16.83
C GLY A 267 8.14 -6.99 -15.40
N LEU A 268 8.57 -8.23 -15.22
CA LEU A 268 8.70 -8.87 -13.88
C LEU A 268 9.74 -8.17 -13.01
N GLY A 269 10.86 -7.70 -13.55
CA GLY A 269 11.95 -7.09 -12.80
C GLY A 269 11.54 -5.86 -11.97
N PRO A 270 10.84 -4.85 -12.54
CA PRO A 270 10.32 -3.73 -11.79
C PRO A 270 9.33 -4.13 -10.67
N LEU A 271 8.42 -5.09 -10.94
CA LEU A 271 7.49 -5.62 -9.94
C LEU A 271 8.23 -6.38 -8.83
N TRP A 272 9.25 -7.15 -9.21
CA TRP A 272 10.11 -7.85 -8.26
C TRP A 272 10.74 -6.86 -7.29
N ARG A 273 11.36 -5.79 -7.79
CA ARG A 273 11.95 -4.73 -6.96
C ARG A 273 10.93 -4.02 -6.09
N MET A 274 9.73 -3.77 -6.61
CA MET A 274 8.64 -3.15 -5.83
C MET A 274 8.31 -3.97 -4.58
N VAL A 275 8.19 -5.31 -4.72
CA VAL A 275 7.85 -6.21 -3.61
C VAL A 275 9.07 -6.43 -2.71
N SER A 276 10.23 -6.80 -3.27
CA SER A 276 11.42 -7.16 -2.50
C SER A 276 11.98 -5.99 -1.68
N ARG A 277 11.74 -4.74 -2.10
CA ARG A 277 12.17 -3.55 -1.36
C ARG A 277 11.71 -3.53 0.10
N SER A 278 10.50 -4.02 0.39
CA SER A 278 9.86 -3.89 1.71
C SER A 278 9.49 -5.22 2.37
N ALA A 279 9.57 -6.35 1.65
CA ALA A 279 9.07 -7.62 2.16
C ALA A 279 9.79 -8.07 3.46
N TYR A 280 11.11 -7.97 3.55
CA TYR A 280 11.85 -8.35 4.75
C TYR A 280 11.72 -7.31 5.88
N ALA A 281 11.57 -6.03 5.55
CA ALA A 281 11.25 -4.98 6.52
C ALA A 281 9.87 -5.22 7.17
N GLN A 282 8.89 -5.72 6.41
CA GLN A 282 7.58 -6.13 6.93
C GLN A 282 7.71 -7.24 8.00
N LEU A 283 8.71 -8.11 7.89
CA LEU A 283 9.02 -9.16 8.86
C LEU A 283 9.95 -8.69 10.00
N ARG A 284 10.15 -7.34 10.11
CA ARG A 284 11.01 -6.70 11.12
C ARG A 284 12.45 -7.24 11.10
N HIS A 285 12.94 -7.63 9.92
CA HIS A 285 14.27 -8.20 9.71
C HIS A 285 14.59 -9.40 10.63
N ARG A 286 13.56 -10.20 11.04
CA ARG A 286 13.72 -11.37 11.91
C ARG A 286 13.80 -12.65 11.10
N PRO A 287 14.94 -13.39 11.12
CA PRO A 287 15.12 -14.60 10.33
C PRO A 287 14.11 -15.72 10.64
N LEU A 288 13.77 -15.90 11.94
CA LEU A 288 12.79 -16.91 12.36
C LEU A 288 11.38 -16.58 11.86
N VAL A 289 11.00 -15.28 11.87
CA VAL A 289 9.70 -14.84 11.34
C VAL A 289 9.67 -15.07 9.82
N MET A 290 10.78 -14.81 9.15
CA MET A 290 10.92 -15.09 7.72
C MET A 290 10.80 -16.60 7.43
N ALA A 291 11.51 -17.45 8.14
CA ALA A 291 11.42 -18.91 7.97
C ALA A 291 9.98 -19.40 8.17
N GLY A 292 9.30 -18.92 9.22
CA GLY A 292 7.90 -19.22 9.47
C GLY A 292 6.97 -18.69 8.36
N THR A 293 7.26 -17.51 7.80
CA THR A 293 6.48 -16.94 6.68
C THR A 293 6.66 -17.77 5.41
N VAL A 294 7.89 -18.16 5.09
CA VAL A 294 8.19 -19.03 3.92
C VAL A 294 7.49 -20.38 4.06
N ALA A 295 7.62 -21.03 5.21
CA ALA A 295 6.94 -22.30 5.50
C ALA A 295 5.40 -22.15 5.42
N GLY A 296 4.85 -21.09 6.04
CA GLY A 296 3.43 -20.79 6.00
C GLY A 296 2.90 -20.56 4.58
N LEU A 297 3.59 -19.76 3.78
CA LEU A 297 3.23 -19.52 2.37
C LEU A 297 3.30 -20.81 1.55
N ALA A 298 4.32 -21.65 1.77
CA ALA A 298 4.45 -22.94 1.09
C ALA A 298 3.27 -23.86 1.45
N VAL A 299 2.96 -24.02 2.73
CA VAL A 299 1.83 -24.88 3.18
C VAL A 299 0.50 -24.34 2.67
N VAL A 300 0.26 -23.04 2.74
CA VAL A 300 -1.04 -22.45 2.37
C VAL A 300 -1.24 -22.43 0.87
N TYR A 301 -0.23 -22.06 0.08
CA TYR A 301 -0.39 -21.81 -1.36
C TYR A 301 0.14 -22.90 -2.26
N LEU A 302 1.22 -23.63 -1.87
CA LEU A 302 1.85 -24.60 -2.74
C LEU A 302 1.42 -26.04 -2.46
N VAL A 303 1.13 -26.39 -1.23
CA VAL A 303 0.66 -27.74 -0.86
C VAL A 303 -0.64 -28.13 -1.59
N PRO A 304 -1.68 -27.27 -1.73
CA PRO A 304 -2.91 -27.68 -2.42
C PRO A 304 -2.71 -28.21 -3.83
N PRO A 305 -2.06 -27.51 -4.77
CA PRO A 305 -1.82 -28.05 -6.12
C PRO A 305 -0.89 -29.26 -6.11
N VAL A 306 0.13 -29.30 -5.23
CA VAL A 306 1.04 -30.46 -5.12
C VAL A 306 0.26 -31.70 -4.65
N ALA A 307 -0.63 -31.57 -3.68
CA ALA A 307 -1.47 -32.67 -3.19
C ALA A 307 -2.42 -33.19 -4.25
N VAL A 308 -2.98 -32.31 -5.09
CA VAL A 308 -3.82 -32.71 -6.22
C VAL A 308 -3.03 -33.56 -7.20
N VAL A 309 -1.84 -33.10 -7.60
CA VAL A 309 -0.97 -33.83 -8.56
C VAL A 309 -0.52 -35.14 -7.97
N ALA A 310 0.00 -35.15 -6.75
CA ALA A 310 0.49 -36.36 -6.09
C ALA A 310 -0.63 -37.42 -5.90
N GLY A 311 -1.80 -36.97 -5.39
CA GLY A 311 -2.97 -37.85 -5.20
C GLY A 311 -3.48 -38.47 -6.51
N ALA A 312 -3.46 -37.68 -7.60
CA ALA A 312 -3.81 -38.19 -8.93
C ALA A 312 -2.84 -39.21 -9.45
N LEU A 313 -1.52 -39.07 -9.20
CA LEU A 313 -0.47 -39.98 -9.63
C LEU A 313 -0.42 -41.26 -8.80
N THR A 314 -0.69 -41.18 -7.50
CA THR A 314 -0.62 -42.34 -6.59
C THR A 314 -1.97 -43.06 -6.43
N GLY A 315 -3.07 -42.48 -6.91
CA GLY A 315 -4.44 -42.97 -6.67
C GLY A 315 -4.95 -42.73 -5.26
N ASP A 316 -4.26 -41.89 -4.45
CA ASP A 316 -4.71 -41.54 -3.10
C ASP A 316 -5.76 -40.45 -3.15
N VAL A 317 -7.01 -40.81 -2.87
CA VAL A 317 -8.19 -39.95 -2.97
C VAL A 317 -8.18 -38.86 -1.89
N VAL A 318 -7.61 -39.13 -0.69
CA VAL A 318 -7.67 -38.16 0.42
C VAL A 318 -6.89 -36.88 0.11
N PRO A 319 -5.59 -36.91 -0.21
CA PRO A 319 -4.85 -35.70 -0.60
C PRO A 319 -5.36 -35.05 -1.89
N LEU A 320 -5.87 -35.87 -2.84
CA LEU A 320 -6.48 -35.35 -4.07
C LEU A 320 -7.70 -34.46 -3.75
N VAL A 321 -8.66 -34.97 -3.00
CA VAL A 321 -9.91 -34.24 -2.69
C VAL A 321 -9.66 -33.07 -1.75
N ALA A 322 -8.86 -33.27 -0.68
CA ALA A 322 -8.55 -32.20 0.27
C ALA A 322 -7.71 -31.08 -0.40
N GLY A 323 -6.76 -31.43 -1.25
CA GLY A 323 -5.97 -30.47 -2.03
C GLY A 323 -6.83 -29.67 -3.01
N ALA A 324 -7.72 -30.37 -3.75
CA ALA A 324 -8.65 -29.71 -4.67
C ALA A 324 -9.61 -28.78 -3.95
N ALA A 325 -10.14 -29.15 -2.79
CA ALA A 325 -10.99 -28.30 -1.97
C ALA A 325 -10.24 -27.05 -1.47
N ALA A 326 -9.01 -27.22 -0.96
CA ALA A 326 -8.18 -26.09 -0.53
C ALA A 326 -7.85 -25.16 -1.70
N TRP A 327 -7.52 -25.69 -2.86
CA TRP A 327 -7.25 -24.89 -4.06
C TRP A 327 -8.49 -24.18 -4.58
N ALA A 328 -9.64 -24.81 -4.55
CA ALA A 328 -10.92 -24.19 -4.91
C ALA A 328 -11.27 -23.00 -3.99
N VAL A 329 -11.10 -23.16 -2.67
CA VAL A 329 -11.29 -22.07 -1.69
C VAL A 329 -10.29 -20.93 -1.96
N MET A 330 -9.02 -21.26 -2.16
CA MET A 330 -7.97 -20.30 -2.53
C MET A 330 -8.37 -19.49 -3.77
N ALA A 331 -8.70 -20.15 -4.85
CA ALA A 331 -9.11 -19.51 -6.10
C ALA A 331 -10.39 -18.68 -5.90
N GLY A 332 -11.39 -19.23 -5.21
CA GLY A 332 -12.65 -18.53 -4.93
C GLY A 332 -12.46 -17.24 -4.16
N THR A 333 -11.57 -17.21 -3.15
CA THR A 333 -11.27 -16.00 -2.37
C THR A 333 -10.52 -14.94 -3.18
N PHE A 334 -9.83 -15.31 -4.24
CA PHE A 334 -9.10 -14.35 -5.09
C PHE A 334 -9.97 -13.73 -6.19
N VAL A 335 -11.05 -14.39 -6.61
CA VAL A 335 -11.96 -13.89 -7.65
C VAL A 335 -12.48 -12.47 -7.42
N PRO A 336 -12.93 -12.06 -6.21
CA PRO A 336 -13.36 -10.68 -5.98
C PRO A 336 -12.28 -9.64 -6.29
N MET A 337 -11.03 -9.92 -5.96
CA MET A 337 -9.91 -9.02 -6.24
C MET A 337 -9.63 -8.93 -7.75
N LEU A 338 -9.68 -10.05 -8.48
CA LEU A 338 -9.57 -10.04 -9.94
C LEU A 338 -10.68 -9.22 -10.59
N ARG A 339 -11.92 -9.37 -10.12
CA ARG A 339 -13.07 -8.55 -10.59
C ARG A 339 -12.87 -7.07 -10.30
N TYR A 340 -12.35 -6.72 -9.13
CA TYR A 340 -12.01 -5.33 -8.80
C TYR A 340 -11.01 -4.73 -9.79
N TYR A 341 -10.03 -5.52 -10.21
CA TYR A 341 -9.04 -5.14 -11.23
C TYR A 341 -9.52 -5.36 -12.67
N ARG A 342 -10.77 -5.78 -12.88
CA ARG A 342 -11.34 -6.11 -14.21
C ARG A 342 -10.50 -7.15 -14.96
N GLN A 343 -9.98 -8.15 -14.23
CA GLN A 343 -9.21 -9.25 -14.78
C GLN A 343 -10.06 -10.52 -14.89
N PRO A 344 -9.74 -11.43 -15.83
CA PRO A 344 -10.44 -12.70 -15.98
C PRO A 344 -10.42 -13.53 -14.69
N PRO A 345 -11.57 -14.01 -14.17
CA PRO A 345 -11.60 -14.84 -12.96
C PRO A 345 -10.79 -16.13 -13.05
N ALA A 346 -10.56 -16.64 -14.27
CA ALA A 346 -9.73 -17.82 -14.53
C ALA A 346 -8.28 -17.66 -14.00
N LEU A 347 -7.76 -16.44 -13.91
CA LEU A 347 -6.46 -16.17 -13.30
C LEU A 347 -6.39 -16.58 -11.82
N ALA A 348 -7.53 -16.81 -11.16
CA ALA A 348 -7.53 -17.27 -9.77
C ALA A 348 -6.88 -18.65 -9.61
N VAL A 349 -6.96 -19.51 -10.61
CA VAL A 349 -6.37 -20.86 -10.58
C VAL A 349 -4.84 -20.81 -10.52
N VAL A 350 -4.21 -19.77 -11.07
CA VAL A 350 -2.73 -19.62 -11.07
C VAL A 350 -2.20 -18.87 -9.85
N LEU A 351 -3.03 -18.56 -8.86
CA LEU A 351 -2.59 -17.91 -7.62
C LEU A 351 -1.45 -18.66 -6.91
N PRO A 352 -1.37 -20.02 -6.87
CA PRO A 352 -0.21 -20.72 -6.31
C PRO A 352 1.12 -20.33 -6.97
N PHE A 353 1.13 -20.19 -8.29
CA PHE A 353 2.33 -19.74 -9.02
C PHE A 353 2.70 -18.30 -8.64
N THR A 354 1.72 -17.40 -8.56
CA THR A 354 1.96 -16.03 -8.13
C THR A 354 2.47 -15.99 -6.69
N ALA A 355 1.93 -16.81 -5.79
CA ALA A 355 2.39 -16.91 -4.40
C ALA A 355 3.84 -17.45 -4.32
N LEU A 356 4.23 -18.38 -5.19
CA LEU A 356 5.63 -18.82 -5.31
C LEU A 356 6.55 -17.65 -5.68
N LEU A 357 6.17 -16.82 -6.64
CA LEU A 357 6.95 -15.62 -6.98
C LEU A 357 7.08 -14.68 -5.78
N TYR A 358 5.99 -14.44 -5.02
CA TYR A 358 6.04 -13.62 -3.80
C TYR A 358 6.95 -14.23 -2.71
N LEU A 359 6.94 -15.53 -2.56
CA LEU A 359 7.85 -16.25 -1.67
C LEU A 359 9.30 -16.00 -2.07
N LEU A 360 9.63 -16.17 -3.36
CA LEU A 360 10.97 -15.91 -3.89
C LEU A 360 11.38 -14.44 -3.73
N MET A 361 10.47 -13.48 -4.00
CA MET A 361 10.71 -12.06 -3.78
C MET A 361 10.97 -11.75 -2.28
N THR A 362 10.28 -12.45 -1.36
CA THR A 362 10.49 -12.29 0.07
C THR A 362 11.85 -12.82 0.51
N VAL A 363 12.28 -13.96 -0.03
CA VAL A 363 13.62 -14.51 0.22
C VAL A 363 14.69 -13.58 -0.36
N ASP A 364 14.50 -13.09 -1.59
CA ASP A 364 15.43 -12.14 -2.23
C ASP A 364 15.55 -10.86 -1.40
N SER A 365 14.44 -10.34 -0.86
CA SER A 365 14.45 -9.16 0.03
C SER A 365 15.39 -9.34 1.22
N ALA A 366 15.39 -10.51 1.84
CA ALA A 366 16.30 -10.81 2.94
C ALA A 366 17.76 -10.96 2.46
N VAL A 367 17.99 -11.62 1.34
CA VAL A 367 19.33 -11.72 0.74
C VAL A 367 19.89 -10.33 0.44
N GLN A 368 19.13 -9.46 -0.18
CA GLN A 368 19.52 -8.07 -0.46
C GLN A 368 19.83 -7.29 0.82
N HIS A 369 19.03 -7.48 1.87
CA HIS A 369 19.29 -6.86 3.18
C HIS A 369 20.66 -7.29 3.75
N TYR A 370 20.96 -8.59 3.76
CA TYR A 370 22.26 -9.09 4.27
C TYR A 370 23.44 -8.68 3.39
N ARG A 371 23.22 -8.47 2.09
CA ARG A 371 24.23 -7.94 1.16
C ARG A 371 24.44 -6.42 1.25
N GLY A 372 23.76 -5.74 2.20
CA GLY A 372 23.86 -4.28 2.35
C GLY A 372 23.17 -3.46 1.26
N ARG A 373 22.38 -4.13 0.40
CA ARG A 373 21.60 -3.50 -0.68
C ARG A 373 20.12 -3.37 -0.29
N GLY A 374 19.83 -3.25 1.01
CA GLY A 374 18.49 -3.20 1.58
C GLY A 374 17.60 -2.10 1.00
N ALA A 375 16.61 -1.66 1.78
CA ALA A 375 15.63 -0.70 1.32
C ALA A 375 16.27 0.54 0.67
N ALA A 376 15.91 0.80 -0.57
CA ALA A 376 16.30 1.99 -1.31
C ALA A 376 15.06 2.70 -1.87
N TRP A 377 15.09 4.02 -1.91
CA TRP A 377 14.06 4.82 -2.56
C TRP A 377 14.71 5.69 -3.64
N LYS A 378 14.34 5.44 -4.91
CA LYS A 378 14.81 6.25 -6.04
C LYS A 378 16.34 6.48 -6.05
N GLY A 379 17.11 5.39 -5.91
CA GLY A 379 18.59 5.43 -5.91
C GLY A 379 19.24 5.83 -4.59
N ARG A 380 18.51 6.32 -3.60
CA ARG A 380 19.03 6.53 -2.24
C ARG A 380 18.93 5.25 -1.44
N THR A 381 20.07 4.64 -1.09
CA THR A 381 20.14 3.52 -0.14
C THR A 381 20.07 4.06 1.29
N TYR A 382 19.20 3.48 2.09
CA TYR A 382 19.14 3.81 3.52
C TYR A 382 20.23 3.07 4.28
N ALA A 383 21.00 3.81 5.09
CA ALA A 383 21.90 3.21 6.06
C ALA A 383 21.09 2.25 6.96
N ARG A 384 21.71 1.13 7.38
CA ARG A 384 21.07 0.25 8.37
C ARG A 384 20.65 1.10 9.56
N PRO A 385 19.41 0.99 10.06
CA PRO A 385 19.11 1.52 11.38
C PRO A 385 20.11 0.84 12.33
N GLU A 386 20.97 1.62 12.94
CA GLU A 386 21.74 1.11 14.08
C GLU A 386 20.70 0.51 15.04
N ALA A 387 20.95 -0.73 15.49
CA ALA A 387 20.11 -1.36 16.47
C ALA A 387 20.03 -0.38 17.65
N ALA A 388 18.86 0.20 17.89
CA ALA A 388 18.65 1.02 19.06
C ALA A 388 18.94 0.12 20.27
N PRO A 389 19.72 0.61 21.25
CA PRO A 389 20.12 -0.13 22.42
C PRO A 389 18.91 -0.64 23.23
#